data_ba806a0eff0caaba9e111ee69b99fe03
#
_entry.id   ba806a0eff0caaba9e111ee69b99fe03
#
_cell.length_a   1.000
_cell.length_b   1.000
_cell.length_c   1.000
_cell.angle_alpha   90.00
_cell.angle_beta   90.00
_cell.angle_gamma   90.00
#
_symmetry.space_group_name_H-M   'P 1'
#
loop_
_entity.id
_entity.type
_entity.pdbx_description
1 polymer ?
#
loop_
_entity_poly.entity_id
_entity_poly.type
_entity_poly.pdbx_seq_one_letter_code
_entity_poly.pdbx_strand_id
1 'polypeptide(L)'
;MTLVRNRSLFGPQKTSRVLQDDGTVYYSSTDLLQAYPEKITQKLIHWSSVSPDKTFLAQRDHHSKWNCLTYKNALLKVKTIAQYLLNQHISDTESIVILSENSIEHGLLALAAMYIGIPYSPISPAYSMISDDFIKLGHCLKAMTPKIIFVQDQDKFHRAIQFAKNLFPQALVMSAEDVNSIATLEDS
;
A
#
# COMPACT_ATOMS: atom_id res chain seq x y z
N MET A 1 -1.14 -4.20 41.67
CA MET A 1 -2.34 -3.66 41.05
C MET A 1 -2.37 -4.19 39.62
N THR A 2 -3.16 -5.24 39.39
CA THR A 2 -3.18 -5.94 38.10
C THR A 2 -4.07 -5.14 37.16
N LEU A 3 -3.49 -4.57 36.09
CA LEU A 3 -4.22 -3.90 35.02
C LEU A 3 -5.10 -4.94 34.30
N VAL A 4 -6.38 -4.99 34.64
CA VAL A 4 -7.38 -5.74 33.88
C VAL A 4 -7.55 -5.02 32.53
N ARG A 5 -6.98 -5.58 31.47
CA ARG A 5 -7.27 -5.15 30.11
C ARG A 5 -8.77 -5.37 29.86
N ASN A 6 -9.49 -4.29 29.69
CA ASN A 6 -10.89 -4.34 29.29
C ASN A 6 -10.96 -4.97 27.88
N ARG A 7 -11.46 -6.22 27.79
CA ARG A 7 -11.43 -7.03 26.56
C ARG A 7 -12.61 -6.77 25.62
N SER A 8 -13.46 -5.81 25.86
CA SER A 8 -14.59 -5.49 24.97
C SER A 8 -14.17 -4.58 23.80
N LEU A 9 -13.18 -4.99 23.03
CA LEU A 9 -12.80 -4.32 21.78
C LEU A 9 -13.71 -4.68 20.60
N PHE A 10 -14.57 -5.68 20.77
CA PHE A 10 -15.52 -6.13 19.75
C PHE A 10 -16.92 -5.91 20.25
N GLY A 11 -17.75 -5.25 19.46
CA GLY A 11 -19.19 -5.16 19.69
C GLY A 11 -19.87 -6.53 19.68
N PRO A 12 -21.17 -6.61 20.01
CA PRO A 12 -21.91 -7.85 19.98
C PRO A 12 -21.86 -8.45 18.57
N GLN A 13 -21.24 -9.62 18.43
CA GLN A 13 -21.08 -10.31 17.14
C GLN A 13 -22.37 -11.08 16.83
N LYS A 14 -23.43 -10.38 16.50
CA LYS A 14 -24.65 -10.99 15.99
C LYS A 14 -24.55 -11.16 14.49
N THR A 15 -24.73 -12.38 14.01
CA THR A 15 -24.77 -12.68 12.58
C THR A 15 -26.15 -13.20 12.19
N SER A 16 -26.64 -12.81 11.03
CA SER A 16 -27.75 -13.44 10.35
C SER A 16 -27.21 -14.48 9.35
N ARG A 17 -27.94 -15.57 9.19
CA ARG A 17 -27.65 -16.61 8.22
C ARG A 17 -28.86 -16.79 7.33
N VAL A 18 -28.66 -16.67 6.02
CA VAL A 18 -29.70 -16.92 5.01
C VAL A 18 -29.21 -18.02 4.09
N LEU A 19 -30.00 -19.09 3.96
CA LEU A 19 -29.77 -20.17 3.01
C LEU A 19 -30.62 -19.90 1.77
N GLN A 20 -29.99 -19.90 0.59
CA GLN A 20 -30.67 -19.80 -0.71
C GLN A 20 -31.12 -21.18 -1.21
N ASP A 21 -32.03 -21.21 -2.19
CA ASP A 21 -32.54 -22.45 -2.78
C ASP A 21 -31.47 -23.26 -3.52
N ASP A 22 -30.42 -22.61 -4.02
CA ASP A 22 -29.25 -23.25 -4.66
C ASP A 22 -28.22 -23.80 -3.67
N GLY A 23 -28.48 -23.72 -2.36
CA GLY A 23 -27.59 -24.14 -1.30
C GLY A 23 -26.54 -23.10 -0.87
N THR A 24 -26.49 -21.94 -1.51
CA THR A 24 -25.60 -20.82 -1.12
C THR A 24 -26.00 -20.27 0.25
N VAL A 25 -25.02 -20.02 1.11
CA VAL A 25 -25.24 -19.47 2.45
C VAL A 25 -24.66 -18.07 2.55
N TYR A 26 -25.51 -17.09 2.88
CA TYR A 26 -25.10 -15.74 3.21
C TYR A 26 -25.00 -15.56 4.72
N TYR A 27 -23.84 -15.08 5.18
CA TYR A 27 -23.64 -14.58 6.54
C TYR A 27 -23.45 -13.08 6.49
N SER A 28 -24.22 -12.34 7.29
CA SER A 28 -24.09 -10.90 7.41
C SER A 28 -24.15 -10.45 8.86
N SER A 29 -23.51 -9.34 9.18
CA SER A 29 -23.70 -8.69 10.47
C SER A 29 -25.14 -8.17 10.58
N THR A 30 -25.73 -8.26 11.77
CA THR A 30 -27.01 -7.59 12.06
C THR A 30 -26.81 -6.12 12.46
N ASP A 31 -25.56 -5.71 12.73
CA ASP A 31 -25.25 -4.33 13.05
C ASP A 31 -25.18 -3.50 11.75
N LEU A 32 -25.85 -2.35 11.77
CA LEU A 32 -25.80 -1.41 10.65
C LEU A 32 -24.41 -0.79 10.54
N LEU A 33 -23.91 -0.69 9.31
CA LEU A 33 -22.67 0.01 9.03
C LEU A 33 -22.85 1.50 9.40
N GLN A 34 -21.98 2.01 10.26
CA GLN A 34 -21.93 3.42 10.62
C GLN A 34 -21.39 4.26 9.47
N ALA A 35 -21.60 5.58 9.52
CA ALA A 35 -21.01 6.50 8.55
C ALA A 35 -19.48 6.33 8.49
N TYR A 36 -18.94 6.20 7.30
CA TYR A 36 -17.50 6.02 7.05
C TYR A 36 -17.03 6.98 5.95
N PRO A 37 -15.74 7.33 5.91
CA PRO A 37 -15.20 8.18 4.87
C PRO A 37 -15.21 7.45 3.50
N GLU A 38 -15.48 8.18 2.44
CA GLU A 38 -15.48 7.66 1.07
C GLU A 38 -14.10 7.11 0.65
N LYS A 39 -13.03 7.72 1.16
CA LYS A 39 -11.63 7.34 0.87
C LYS A 39 -10.85 7.19 2.17
N ILE A 40 -10.03 6.14 2.25
CA ILE A 40 -9.17 5.92 3.42
C ILE A 40 -8.18 7.08 3.64
N THR A 41 -7.75 7.73 2.57
CA THR A 41 -6.84 8.88 2.62
C THR A 41 -7.43 10.11 3.30
N GLN A 42 -8.76 10.21 3.45
CA GLN A 42 -9.41 11.25 4.27
C GLN A 42 -9.01 11.14 5.75
N LYS A 43 -8.69 9.94 6.23
CA LYS A 43 -8.17 9.75 7.60
C LYS A 43 -6.76 10.33 7.76
N LEU A 44 -5.91 10.20 6.74
CA LEU A 44 -4.60 10.83 6.76
C LEU A 44 -4.73 12.36 6.78
N ILE A 45 -5.60 12.94 5.95
CA ILE A 45 -5.88 14.39 5.93
C ILE A 45 -6.39 14.85 7.30
N HIS A 46 -7.36 14.14 7.88
CA HIS A 46 -7.90 14.47 9.20
C HIS A 46 -6.80 14.48 10.28
N TRP A 47 -6.01 13.39 10.38
CA TRP A 47 -4.99 13.28 11.41
C TRP A 47 -3.80 14.21 11.20
N SER A 48 -3.48 14.57 9.97
CA SER A 48 -2.45 15.58 9.69
C SER A 48 -2.84 16.98 10.16
N SER A 49 -4.15 17.26 10.28
CA SER A 49 -4.67 18.51 10.85
C SER A 49 -4.80 18.45 12.38
N VAL A 50 -5.31 17.33 12.93
CA VAL A 50 -5.65 17.20 14.37
C VAL A 50 -4.42 16.87 15.21
N SER A 51 -3.47 16.10 14.66
CA SER A 51 -2.26 15.64 15.37
C SER A 51 -1.04 15.64 14.44
N PRO A 52 -0.65 16.80 13.87
CA PRO A 52 0.36 16.92 12.81
C PRO A 52 1.71 16.29 13.16
N ASP A 53 2.17 16.50 14.39
CA ASP A 53 3.51 16.10 14.84
C ASP A 53 3.56 14.68 15.42
N LYS A 54 2.41 14.00 15.49
CA LYS A 54 2.35 12.62 15.98
C LYS A 54 2.93 11.66 14.94
N THR A 55 3.72 10.69 15.39
CA THR A 55 4.25 9.63 14.51
C THR A 55 3.11 8.84 13.90
N PHE A 56 3.12 8.73 12.57
CA PHE A 56 2.21 7.93 11.77
C PHE A 56 2.84 6.61 11.34
N LEU A 57 4.04 6.66 10.75
CA LEU A 57 4.81 5.50 10.35
C LEU A 57 6.17 5.52 11.06
N ALA A 58 6.68 4.35 11.40
CA ALA A 58 8.02 4.22 11.94
C ALA A 58 8.67 2.92 11.45
N GLN A 59 9.95 2.99 11.09
CA GLN A 59 10.76 1.88 10.62
C GLN A 59 12.13 1.94 11.29
N ARG A 60 12.72 0.80 11.61
CA ARG A 60 14.11 0.75 12.08
C ARG A 60 15.07 0.82 10.88
N ASP A 61 16.09 1.64 11.01
CA ASP A 61 17.23 1.65 10.09
C ASP A 61 18.20 0.49 10.38
N HIS A 62 19.27 0.38 9.58
CA HIS A 62 20.31 -0.65 9.71
C HIS A 62 21.11 -0.55 11.03
N HIS A 63 21.04 0.58 11.76
CA HIS A 63 21.58 0.77 13.10
C HIS A 63 20.55 0.50 14.20
N SER A 64 19.40 -0.07 13.88
CA SER A 64 18.27 -0.30 14.80
C SER A 64 17.67 0.97 15.42
N LYS A 65 17.95 2.15 14.86
CA LYS A 65 17.36 3.42 15.25
C LYS A 65 16.03 3.62 14.55
N TRP A 66 15.07 4.20 15.26
CA TRP A 66 13.76 4.52 14.69
C TRP A 66 13.82 5.72 13.75
N ASN A 67 13.44 5.50 12.50
CA ASN A 67 13.08 6.55 11.56
C ASN A 67 11.56 6.73 11.63
N CYS A 68 11.11 7.90 12.11
CA CYS A 68 9.72 8.22 12.36
C CYS A 68 9.21 9.26 11.37
N LEU A 69 8.04 9.00 10.78
CA LEU A 69 7.36 9.93 9.90
C LEU A 69 6.06 10.41 10.57
N THR A 70 5.89 11.72 10.70
CA THR A 70 4.68 12.32 11.31
C THR A 70 3.51 12.33 10.33
N TYR A 71 2.28 12.53 10.84
CA TYR A 71 1.10 12.67 9.98
C TYR A 71 1.21 13.83 8.99
N LYS A 72 1.72 14.99 9.43
CA LYS A 72 1.95 16.17 8.57
C LYS A 72 2.91 15.83 7.43
N ASN A 73 4.06 15.28 7.76
CA ASN A 73 5.08 14.97 6.77
C ASN A 73 4.65 13.81 5.84
N ALA A 74 3.89 12.84 6.36
CA ALA A 74 3.32 11.78 5.54
C ALA A 74 2.34 12.34 4.50
N LEU A 75 1.44 13.24 4.90
CA LEU A 75 0.50 13.85 3.95
C LEU A 75 1.23 14.67 2.87
N LEU A 76 2.26 15.42 3.24
CA LEU A 76 3.08 16.18 2.29
C LEU A 76 3.72 15.23 1.27
N LYS A 77 4.43 14.20 1.75
CA LYS A 77 5.06 13.19 0.88
C LYS A 77 4.04 12.45 0.00
N VAL A 78 2.89 12.07 0.54
CA VAL A 78 1.81 11.43 -0.23
C VAL A 78 1.34 12.32 -1.38
N LYS A 79 1.12 13.61 -1.14
CA LYS A 79 0.72 14.55 -2.20
C LYS A 79 1.82 14.73 -3.26
N THR A 80 3.08 14.83 -2.84
CA THR A 80 4.24 14.92 -3.73
C THR A 80 4.35 13.71 -4.64
N ILE A 81 4.27 12.49 -4.06
CA ILE A 81 4.30 11.23 -4.82
C ILE A 81 3.06 11.14 -5.73
N ALA A 82 1.89 11.53 -5.24
CA ALA A 82 0.67 11.53 -6.04
C ALA A 82 0.78 12.41 -7.28
N GLN A 83 1.37 13.61 -7.16
CA GLN A 83 1.64 14.49 -8.30
C GLN A 83 2.64 13.85 -9.29
N TYR A 84 3.70 13.23 -8.78
CA TYR A 84 4.64 12.49 -9.62
C TYR A 84 3.92 11.38 -10.39
N LEU A 85 3.07 10.60 -9.73
CA LEU A 85 2.30 9.51 -10.36
C LEU A 85 1.34 10.02 -11.44
N LEU A 86 0.67 11.14 -11.23
CA LEU A 86 -0.19 11.78 -12.24
C LEU A 86 0.62 12.12 -13.50
N ASN A 87 1.85 12.58 -13.35
CA ASN A 87 2.74 12.92 -14.46
C ASN A 87 3.23 11.67 -15.24
N GLN A 88 3.05 10.45 -14.70
CA GLN A 88 3.39 9.19 -15.42
C GLN A 88 2.30 8.75 -16.40
N HIS A 89 1.17 9.44 -16.45
CA HIS A 89 0.06 9.13 -17.35
C HIS A 89 -0.37 7.65 -17.30
N ILE A 90 -0.57 7.13 -16.08
CA ILE A 90 -1.03 5.76 -15.84
C ILE A 90 -2.48 5.65 -16.31
N SER A 91 -2.76 4.74 -17.22
CA SER A 91 -4.12 4.52 -17.73
C SER A 91 -5.00 3.76 -16.73
N ASP A 92 -6.31 3.74 -16.96
CA ASP A 92 -7.30 3.04 -16.13
C ASP A 92 -7.16 1.50 -16.16
N THR A 93 -6.43 0.97 -17.15
CA THR A 93 -6.13 -0.47 -17.28
C THR A 93 -4.76 -0.86 -16.74
N GLU A 94 -3.97 0.10 -16.29
CA GLU A 94 -2.63 -0.10 -15.73
C GLU A 94 -2.63 0.05 -14.21
N SER A 95 -1.62 -0.48 -13.56
CA SER A 95 -1.48 -0.45 -12.10
C SER A 95 -0.06 -0.18 -11.62
N ILE A 96 0.07 0.02 -10.31
CA ILE A 96 1.34 0.00 -9.61
C ILE A 96 1.48 -1.35 -8.91
N VAL A 97 2.52 -2.11 -9.24
CA VAL A 97 2.85 -3.36 -8.56
C VAL A 97 3.99 -3.13 -7.57
N ILE A 98 3.84 -3.68 -6.37
CA ILE A 98 4.81 -3.54 -5.30
C ILE A 98 5.45 -4.90 -5.01
N LEU A 99 6.73 -5.05 -5.36
CA LEU A 99 7.58 -6.21 -5.08
C LEU A 99 8.51 -5.86 -3.93
N SER A 100 7.96 -5.66 -2.74
CA SER A 100 8.72 -5.16 -1.59
C SER A 100 8.23 -5.81 -0.30
N GLU A 101 9.11 -5.84 0.69
CA GLU A 101 8.72 -6.00 2.08
C GLU A 101 8.05 -4.71 2.59
N ASN A 102 7.66 -4.69 3.86
CA ASN A 102 7.09 -3.48 4.47
C ASN A 102 8.17 -2.42 4.63
N SER A 103 7.88 -1.21 4.13
CA SER A 103 8.72 -0.04 4.31
C SER A 103 7.88 1.25 4.37
N ILE A 104 8.47 2.35 4.81
CA ILE A 104 7.82 3.66 4.81
C ILE A 104 7.48 4.05 3.36
N GLU A 105 8.38 3.84 2.42
CA GLU A 105 8.21 4.17 1.00
C GLU A 105 7.08 3.36 0.35
N HIS A 106 6.99 2.05 0.66
CA HIS A 106 5.85 1.21 0.27
C HIS A 106 4.53 1.82 0.77
N GLY A 107 4.47 2.17 2.07
CA GLY A 107 3.27 2.77 2.65
C GLY A 107 2.89 4.11 2.03
N LEU A 108 3.88 4.96 1.75
CA LEU A 108 3.68 6.26 1.11
C LEU A 108 3.21 6.13 -0.34
N LEU A 109 3.82 5.22 -1.11
CA LEU A 109 3.43 4.96 -2.50
C LEU A 109 2.00 4.41 -2.59
N ALA A 110 1.64 3.47 -1.70
CA ALA A 110 0.29 2.92 -1.61
C ALA A 110 -0.74 4.01 -1.29
N LEU A 111 -0.45 4.86 -0.31
CA LEU A 111 -1.33 5.99 0.05
C LEU A 111 -1.44 7.01 -1.08
N ALA A 112 -0.34 7.29 -1.79
CA ALA A 112 -0.35 8.21 -2.94
C ALA A 112 -1.20 7.66 -4.09
N ALA A 113 -1.06 6.37 -4.42
CA ALA A 113 -1.90 5.70 -5.41
C ALA A 113 -3.38 5.77 -5.04
N MET A 114 -3.75 5.43 -3.80
CA MET A 114 -5.12 5.55 -3.29
C MET A 114 -5.62 7.01 -3.27
N TYR A 115 -4.74 7.99 -3.05
CA TYR A 115 -5.11 9.41 -3.01
C TYR A 115 -5.65 9.91 -4.35
N ILE A 116 -5.11 9.41 -5.44
CA ILE A 116 -5.48 9.77 -6.83
C ILE A 116 -6.27 8.69 -7.57
N GLY A 117 -6.58 7.57 -6.92
CA GLY A 117 -7.43 6.51 -7.48
C GLY A 117 -6.72 5.55 -8.45
N ILE A 118 -5.39 5.44 -8.40
CA ILE A 118 -4.63 4.47 -9.17
C ILE A 118 -4.62 3.12 -8.44
N PRO A 119 -4.97 2.00 -9.12
CA PRO A 119 -4.85 0.67 -8.53
C PRO A 119 -3.41 0.33 -8.17
N TYR A 120 -3.19 -0.18 -6.97
CA TYR A 120 -1.89 -0.73 -6.57
C TYR A 120 -2.05 -2.13 -6.00
N SER A 121 -1.05 -2.97 -6.20
CA SER A 121 -1.08 -4.36 -5.76
C SER A 121 0.25 -4.78 -5.14
N PRO A 122 0.31 -4.96 -3.80
CA PRO A 122 1.46 -5.58 -3.16
C PRO A 122 1.45 -7.09 -3.43
N ILE A 123 2.54 -7.59 -3.98
CA ILE A 123 2.75 -9.02 -4.25
C ILE A 123 3.62 -9.62 -3.14
N SER A 124 3.29 -10.82 -2.71
CA SER A 124 4.04 -11.51 -1.66
C SER A 124 5.55 -11.55 -2.00
N PRO A 125 6.42 -11.09 -1.09
CA PRO A 125 7.86 -11.16 -1.28
C PRO A 125 8.38 -12.57 -1.61
N ALA A 126 7.70 -13.61 -1.15
CA ALA A 126 8.05 -14.99 -1.47
C ALA A 126 8.02 -15.29 -2.98
N TYR A 127 7.14 -14.62 -3.75
CA TYR A 127 7.05 -14.82 -5.20
C TYR A 127 8.21 -14.16 -5.97
N SER A 128 8.85 -13.16 -5.35
CA SER A 128 9.94 -12.38 -5.95
C SER A 128 11.32 -12.80 -5.47
N MET A 129 11.43 -13.29 -4.22
CA MET A 129 12.72 -13.56 -3.58
C MET A 129 13.02 -15.05 -3.40
N ILE A 130 11.98 -15.88 -3.17
CA ILE A 130 12.16 -17.30 -2.84
C ILE A 130 11.89 -18.19 -4.05
N SER A 131 10.96 -17.78 -4.93
CA SER A 131 10.61 -18.55 -6.13
C SER A 131 11.76 -18.57 -7.14
N ASP A 132 12.08 -19.74 -7.67
CA ASP A 132 13.08 -19.90 -8.73
C ASP A 132 12.48 -19.78 -10.13
N ASP A 133 11.22 -20.15 -10.31
CA ASP A 133 10.52 -20.19 -11.61
C ASP A 133 9.68 -18.95 -11.93
N PHE A 134 9.40 -18.11 -10.91
CA PHE A 134 8.53 -16.92 -11.00
C PHE A 134 7.15 -17.15 -11.61
N ILE A 135 6.62 -18.38 -11.66
CA ILE A 135 5.31 -18.70 -12.28
C ILE A 135 4.20 -17.87 -11.61
N LYS A 136 4.17 -17.85 -10.26
CA LYS A 136 3.16 -17.09 -9.51
C LYS A 136 3.33 -15.58 -9.69
N LEU A 137 4.56 -15.09 -9.71
CA LEU A 137 4.84 -13.70 -10.00
C LEU A 137 4.35 -13.31 -11.39
N GLY A 138 4.65 -14.12 -12.40
CA GLY A 138 4.22 -13.90 -13.78
C GLY A 138 2.70 -13.87 -13.93
N HIS A 139 1.98 -14.74 -13.21
CA HIS A 139 0.52 -14.72 -13.19
C HIS A 139 -0.01 -13.39 -12.59
N CYS A 140 0.53 -12.97 -11.45
CA CYS A 140 0.13 -11.71 -10.82
C CYS A 140 0.43 -10.51 -11.73
N LEU A 141 1.63 -10.43 -12.32
CA LEU A 141 2.01 -9.32 -13.20
C LEU A 141 1.10 -9.22 -14.43
N LYS A 142 0.75 -10.36 -15.07
CA LYS A 142 -0.16 -10.39 -16.22
C LYS A 142 -1.57 -9.93 -15.84
N ALA A 143 -2.05 -10.29 -14.64
CA ALA A 143 -3.36 -9.86 -14.18
C ALA A 143 -3.40 -8.35 -13.83
N MET A 144 -2.25 -7.78 -13.40
CA MET A 144 -2.16 -6.40 -12.91
C MET A 144 -1.72 -5.39 -13.98
N THR A 145 -1.13 -5.82 -15.12
CA THR A 145 -0.63 -4.93 -16.19
C THR A 145 0.14 -3.71 -15.64
N PRO A 146 1.31 -3.92 -15.00
CA PRO A 146 1.99 -2.85 -14.30
C PRO A 146 2.55 -1.77 -15.23
N LYS A 147 2.24 -0.50 -14.94
CA LYS A 147 2.95 0.66 -15.46
C LYS A 147 4.19 0.97 -14.64
N ILE A 148 4.06 0.77 -13.31
CA ILE A 148 5.15 0.98 -12.35
C ILE A 148 5.33 -0.30 -11.55
N ILE A 149 6.59 -0.70 -11.36
CA ILE A 149 7.01 -1.79 -10.50
C ILE A 149 7.90 -1.19 -9.42
N PHE A 150 7.40 -1.13 -8.19
CA PHE A 150 8.18 -0.65 -7.06
C PHE A 150 8.92 -1.80 -6.38
N VAL A 151 10.17 -1.58 -6.04
CA VAL A 151 11.01 -2.46 -5.22
C VAL A 151 11.70 -1.64 -4.13
N GLN A 152 11.84 -2.20 -2.94
CA GLN A 152 12.55 -1.51 -1.86
C GLN A 152 14.05 -1.38 -2.16
N ASP A 153 14.64 -2.42 -2.75
CA ASP A 153 16.07 -2.57 -3.00
C ASP A 153 16.25 -3.26 -4.37
N GLN A 154 16.86 -2.59 -5.32
CA GLN A 154 17.00 -3.11 -6.68
C GLN A 154 17.95 -4.32 -6.74
N ASP A 155 18.99 -4.36 -5.92
CA ASP A 155 19.92 -5.47 -5.89
C ASP A 155 19.27 -6.74 -5.34
N LYS A 156 18.54 -6.59 -4.24
CA LYS A 156 17.80 -7.69 -3.60
C LYS A 156 16.75 -8.31 -4.53
N PHE A 157 16.07 -7.48 -5.33
CA PHE A 157 14.99 -7.90 -6.22
C PHE A 157 15.41 -8.05 -7.69
N HIS A 158 16.71 -7.97 -8.02
CA HIS A 158 17.20 -7.91 -9.41
C HIS A 158 16.66 -9.03 -10.33
N ARG A 159 16.57 -10.29 -9.85
CA ARG A 159 16.04 -11.42 -10.65
C ARG A 159 14.56 -11.23 -10.98
N ALA A 160 13.77 -10.77 -10.01
CA ALA A 160 12.35 -10.50 -10.20
C ALA A 160 12.12 -9.29 -11.12
N ILE A 161 12.97 -8.26 -11.02
CA ILE A 161 12.96 -7.10 -11.93
C ILE A 161 13.25 -7.55 -13.36
N GLN A 162 14.29 -8.33 -13.60
CA GLN A 162 14.62 -8.84 -14.93
C GLN A 162 13.45 -9.66 -15.52
N PHE A 163 12.89 -10.56 -14.73
CA PHE A 163 11.73 -11.35 -15.14
C PHE A 163 10.52 -10.46 -15.48
N ALA A 164 10.20 -9.48 -14.63
CA ALA A 164 9.10 -8.56 -14.86
C ALA A 164 9.32 -7.67 -16.08
N LYS A 165 10.54 -7.19 -16.32
CA LYS A 165 10.91 -6.39 -17.51
C LYS A 165 10.84 -7.19 -18.80
N ASN A 166 11.09 -8.50 -18.77
CA ASN A 166 10.88 -9.37 -19.95
C ASN A 166 9.39 -9.48 -20.33
N LEU A 167 8.48 -9.44 -19.35
CA LEU A 167 7.03 -9.47 -19.58
C LEU A 167 6.46 -8.07 -19.90
N PHE A 168 6.98 -7.04 -19.25
CA PHE A 168 6.54 -5.65 -19.35
C PHE A 168 7.73 -4.71 -19.57
N PRO A 169 8.32 -4.67 -20.80
CA PRO A 169 9.53 -3.88 -21.09
C PRO A 169 9.37 -2.39 -20.80
N GLN A 170 8.15 -1.87 -20.96
CA GLN A 170 7.83 -0.44 -20.77
C GLN A 170 7.51 -0.07 -19.32
N ALA A 171 7.34 -1.04 -18.41
CA ALA A 171 7.06 -0.73 -17.01
C ALA A 171 8.26 0.03 -16.39
N LEU A 172 7.98 1.13 -15.71
CA LEU A 172 8.99 1.86 -14.94
C LEU A 172 9.31 1.10 -13.66
N VAL A 173 10.59 0.88 -13.39
CA VAL A 173 11.04 0.34 -12.11
C VAL A 173 11.41 1.51 -11.20
N MET A 174 10.87 1.52 -9.99
CA MET A 174 11.14 2.52 -8.96
C MET A 174 11.65 1.84 -7.70
N SER A 175 12.69 2.40 -7.10
CA SER A 175 13.23 1.99 -5.80
C SER A 175 12.75 2.89 -4.66
N ALA A 176 13.09 2.52 -3.42
CA ALA A 176 12.89 3.38 -2.26
C ALA A 176 13.67 4.69 -2.39
N GLU A 177 14.86 4.66 -2.97
CA GLU A 177 15.68 5.86 -3.24
C GLU A 177 14.98 6.78 -4.24
N ASP A 178 14.41 6.24 -5.31
CA ASP A 178 13.67 7.02 -6.30
C ASP A 178 12.47 7.73 -5.64
N VAL A 179 11.71 7.02 -4.80
CA VAL A 179 10.58 7.62 -4.06
C VAL A 179 11.04 8.74 -3.13
N ASN A 180 12.17 8.56 -2.45
CA ASN A 180 12.71 9.57 -1.54
C ASN A 180 13.31 10.79 -2.27
N SER A 181 13.73 10.61 -3.53
CA SER A 181 14.31 11.69 -4.36
C SER A 181 13.28 12.57 -5.06
N ILE A 182 11.99 12.21 -5.04
CA ILE A 182 10.93 13.03 -5.60
C ILE A 182 10.89 14.37 -4.84
N ALA A 183 11.16 15.46 -5.56
CA ALA A 183 11.18 16.81 -4.99
C ALA A 183 9.84 17.16 -4.32
N THR A 184 9.89 17.78 -3.14
CA THR A 184 8.68 18.15 -2.42
C THR A 184 7.96 19.31 -3.10
N LEU A 185 6.62 19.36 -3.00
CA LEU A 185 5.81 20.43 -3.58
C LEU A 185 6.12 21.83 -2.96
N GLU A 186 6.87 21.87 -1.85
CA GLU A 186 7.32 23.13 -1.21
C GLU A 186 8.59 23.68 -1.88
N ASP A 187 9.28 22.88 -2.71
CA ASP A 187 10.54 23.25 -3.37
C ASP A 187 10.30 23.80 -4.80
N SER A 188 9.05 23.95 -5.22
CA SER A 188 8.61 24.46 -6.53
C SER A 188 7.69 25.67 -6.36
#